data_224ec87fc1dd7dd8f82681f8c8da6bd1
#
_entry.id   224ec87fc1dd7dd8f82681f8c8da6bd1
#
_cell.length_a   1.000
_cell.length_b   1.000
_cell.length_c   1.000
_cell.angle_alpha   90.00
_cell.angle_beta   90.00
_cell.angle_gamma   90.00
#
_symmetry.space_group_name_H-M   'P 1'
#
loop_
_entity.id
_entity.type
_entity.pdbx_description
1 polymer ?
#
loop_
_entity_poly.entity_id
_entity_poly.type
_entity_poly.pdbx_seq_one_letter_code
_entity_poly.pdbx_strand_id
1 'polypeptide(L)'
;MALDHEAIYKAYAGTVVSIDDSAGAFDASGSSVSLDQSLVDAARTTLDAEAAAILYQKQRTGEAGTTDTIYASTGDQLDMQYKDAVNGTTTWKDHVAAVKAKYPKP
;
A
#
# COMPACT_ATOMS: atom_id res chain seq x y z
N MET A 1 18.46 -12.80 -14.72
CA MET A 1 17.92 -12.13 -13.52
C MET A 1 16.81 -11.17 -13.96
N ALA A 2 15.65 -11.25 -13.31
CA ALA A 2 14.53 -10.37 -13.65
C ALA A 2 14.82 -8.92 -13.27
N LEU A 3 14.43 -7.98 -14.13
CA LEU A 3 14.54 -6.56 -13.85
C LEU A 3 13.39 -6.10 -12.96
N ASP A 4 13.63 -5.07 -12.17
CA ASP A 4 12.61 -4.45 -11.34
C ASP A 4 11.77 -3.47 -12.19
N HIS A 5 10.79 -3.99 -12.91
CA HIS A 5 9.98 -3.24 -13.88
C HIS A 5 9.32 -2.01 -13.25
N GLU A 6 8.71 -2.17 -12.08
CA GLU A 6 8.01 -1.08 -11.39
C GLU A 6 8.96 0.06 -11.02
N ALA A 7 10.12 -0.26 -10.45
CA ALA A 7 11.12 0.72 -10.07
C ALA A 7 11.73 1.40 -11.29
N ILE A 8 11.96 0.67 -12.37
CA ILE A 8 12.48 1.22 -13.63
C ILE A 8 11.48 2.20 -14.24
N TYR A 9 10.20 1.85 -14.32
CA TYR A 9 9.18 2.76 -14.83
C TYR A 9 9.04 4.01 -13.97
N LYS A 10 9.24 3.91 -12.66
CA LYS A 10 9.22 5.07 -11.78
C LYS A 10 10.46 5.96 -11.98
N ALA A 11 11.64 5.36 -12.02
CA ALA A 11 12.91 6.09 -12.17
C ALA A 11 13.03 6.79 -13.53
N TYR A 12 12.51 6.15 -14.58
CA TYR A 12 12.60 6.64 -15.98
C TYR A 12 11.22 6.97 -16.54
N ALA A 13 10.35 7.53 -15.73
CA ALA A 13 9.01 7.94 -16.16
C ALA A 13 9.09 8.88 -17.36
N GLY A 14 8.31 8.59 -18.42
CA GLY A 14 8.32 9.34 -19.66
C GLY A 14 9.45 8.98 -20.63
N THR A 15 10.41 8.17 -20.24
CA THR A 15 11.52 7.72 -21.10
C THR A 15 11.38 6.24 -21.47
N VAL A 16 11.31 5.36 -20.47
CA VAL A 16 11.16 3.91 -20.69
C VAL A 16 9.70 3.59 -20.93
N VAL A 17 9.40 2.92 -22.04
CA VAL A 17 8.03 2.50 -22.41
C VAL A 17 7.86 0.99 -22.47
N SER A 18 8.97 0.23 -22.56
CA SER A 18 8.93 -1.23 -22.51
C SER A 18 10.18 -1.78 -21.84
N ILE A 19 10.03 -2.94 -21.21
CA ILE A 19 11.13 -3.63 -20.50
C ILE A 19 11.06 -5.12 -20.84
N ASP A 20 12.23 -5.67 -21.18
CA ASP A 20 12.42 -7.10 -21.36
C ASP A 20 13.51 -7.57 -20.39
N ASP A 21 13.25 -8.62 -19.62
CA ASP A 21 14.18 -9.11 -18.60
C ASP A 21 15.55 -9.54 -19.16
N SER A 22 15.60 -9.94 -20.43
CA SER A 22 16.86 -10.33 -21.08
C SER A 22 17.46 -9.22 -21.94
N ALA A 23 16.66 -8.39 -22.61
CA ALA A 23 17.11 -7.36 -23.54
C ALA A 23 17.30 -5.99 -22.90
N GLY A 24 16.63 -5.70 -21.78
CA GLY A 24 16.71 -4.44 -21.06
C GLY A 24 15.51 -3.53 -21.31
N ALA A 25 15.71 -2.22 -21.14
CA ALA A 25 14.68 -1.20 -21.25
C ALA A 25 14.78 -0.44 -22.58
N PHE A 26 13.64 -0.01 -23.11
CA PHE A 26 13.55 0.66 -24.40
C PHE A 26 12.64 1.90 -24.31
N ASP A 27 12.98 2.90 -25.10
CA ASP A 27 12.19 4.13 -25.22
C ASP A 27 11.08 3.99 -26.29
N ALA A 28 10.35 5.07 -26.53
CA ALA A 28 9.24 5.09 -27.49
C ALA A 28 9.70 4.85 -28.96
N SER A 29 10.96 5.09 -29.25
CA SER A 29 11.54 4.84 -30.58
C SER A 29 12.10 3.43 -30.73
N GLY A 30 12.05 2.61 -29.67
CA GLY A 30 12.63 1.27 -29.66
C GLY A 30 14.13 1.25 -29.38
N SER A 31 14.72 2.37 -29.02
CA SER A 31 16.14 2.45 -28.66
C SER A 31 16.39 1.99 -27.24
N SER A 32 17.51 1.30 -27.02
CA SER A 32 17.91 0.84 -25.70
C SER A 32 18.20 2.01 -24.76
N VAL A 33 17.69 1.93 -23.54
CA VAL A 33 17.93 2.93 -22.48
C VAL A 33 18.88 2.33 -21.46
N SER A 34 19.99 3.02 -21.19
CA SER A 34 20.92 2.62 -20.14
C SER A 34 20.31 2.83 -18.77
N LEU A 35 20.33 1.80 -17.93
CA LEU A 35 19.78 1.85 -16.58
C LEU A 35 20.90 2.11 -15.58
N ASP A 36 20.70 3.12 -14.73
CA ASP A 36 21.55 3.39 -13.58
C ASP A 36 20.94 2.66 -12.37
N GLN A 37 21.63 1.65 -11.86
CA GLN A 37 21.13 0.82 -10.76
C GLN A 37 20.86 1.66 -9.51
N SER A 38 21.62 2.70 -9.25
CA SER A 38 21.39 3.56 -8.08
C SER A 38 20.07 4.32 -8.17
N LEU A 39 19.66 4.74 -9.38
CA LEU A 39 18.35 5.37 -9.61
C LEU A 39 17.21 4.37 -9.46
N VAL A 40 17.39 3.14 -9.94
CA VAL A 40 16.41 2.06 -9.80
C VAL A 40 16.25 1.69 -8.33
N ASP A 41 17.33 1.58 -7.58
CA ASP A 41 17.31 1.27 -6.15
C ASP A 41 16.61 2.39 -5.35
N ALA A 42 16.87 3.65 -5.69
CA ALA A 42 16.19 4.79 -5.05
C ALA A 42 14.69 4.78 -5.34
N ALA A 43 14.29 4.45 -6.57
CA ALA A 43 12.89 4.32 -6.95
C ALA A 43 12.21 3.18 -6.19
N ARG A 44 12.88 2.04 -6.03
CA ARG A 44 12.36 0.91 -5.23
C ARG A 44 12.17 1.31 -3.77
N THR A 45 13.12 2.02 -3.18
CA THR A 45 13.00 2.52 -1.81
C THR A 45 11.78 3.44 -1.67
N THR A 46 11.54 4.33 -2.63
CA THR A 46 10.38 5.24 -2.62
C THR A 46 9.07 4.48 -2.76
N LEU A 47 8.99 3.51 -3.67
CA LEU A 47 7.80 2.67 -3.87
C LEU A 47 7.47 1.88 -2.61
N ASP A 48 8.47 1.29 -1.96
CA ASP A 48 8.29 0.53 -0.73
C ASP A 48 7.83 1.42 0.41
N ALA A 49 8.35 2.64 0.52
CA ALA A 49 7.92 3.61 1.52
C ALA A 49 6.47 4.07 1.28
N GLU A 50 6.09 4.31 0.03
CA GLU A 50 4.71 4.67 -0.33
C GLU A 50 3.74 3.52 0.00
N ALA A 51 4.12 2.28 -0.29
CA ALA A 51 3.32 1.10 0.04
C ALA A 51 3.18 0.92 1.56
N ALA A 52 4.26 1.11 2.31
CA ALA A 52 4.24 1.02 3.77
C ALA A 52 3.36 2.12 4.39
N ALA A 53 3.36 3.32 3.80
CA ALA A 53 2.55 4.44 4.29
C ALA A 53 1.05 4.17 4.26
N ILE A 54 0.58 3.30 3.35
CA ILE A 54 -0.84 2.97 3.21
C ILE A 54 -1.19 1.55 3.68
N LEU A 55 -0.19 0.72 3.98
CA LEU A 55 -0.41 -0.68 4.38
C LEU A 55 -1.29 -0.78 5.62
N TYR A 56 -1.12 0.12 6.59
CA TYR A 56 -1.91 0.11 7.82
C TYR A 56 -3.42 0.22 7.53
N GLN A 57 -3.81 0.98 6.50
CA GLN A 57 -5.22 1.11 6.11
C GLN A 57 -5.78 -0.21 5.59
N LYS A 58 -5.01 -0.90 4.75
CA LYS A 58 -5.39 -2.21 4.20
C LYS A 58 -5.46 -3.28 5.29
N GLN A 59 -4.54 -3.22 6.25
CA GLN A 59 -4.55 -4.15 7.38
C GLN A 59 -5.78 -3.94 8.27
N ARG A 60 -6.16 -2.70 8.52
CA ARG A 60 -7.34 -2.35 9.34
C ARG A 60 -8.65 -2.81 8.73
N THR A 61 -8.74 -2.85 7.40
CA THR A 61 -9.96 -3.23 6.68
C THR A 61 -9.99 -4.68 6.23
N GLY A 62 -8.89 -5.42 6.39
CA GLY A 62 -8.77 -6.80 5.93
C GLY A 62 -8.33 -6.97 4.48
N GLU A 63 -8.12 -5.89 3.73
CA GLU A 63 -7.66 -5.96 2.33
C GLU A 63 -6.29 -6.62 2.18
N ALA A 64 -5.43 -6.50 3.20
CA ALA A 64 -4.10 -7.11 3.20
C ALA A 64 -4.12 -8.58 3.65
N GLY A 65 -5.30 -9.20 3.75
CA GLY A 65 -5.46 -10.58 4.19
C GLY A 65 -5.51 -10.76 5.71
N THR A 66 -5.51 -9.66 6.47
CA THR A 66 -5.67 -9.71 7.92
C THR A 66 -7.11 -10.08 8.29
N THR A 67 -7.28 -10.93 9.29
CA THR A 67 -8.61 -11.37 9.75
C THR A 67 -8.83 -11.12 11.24
N ASP A 68 -7.78 -10.68 11.93
CA ASP A 68 -7.78 -10.44 13.37
C ASP A 68 -7.70 -8.93 13.63
N THR A 69 -8.54 -8.44 14.52
CA THR A 69 -8.57 -7.03 14.93
C THR A 69 -8.69 -6.08 13.75
N ILE A 70 -9.68 -6.31 12.89
CA ILE A 70 -10.01 -5.41 11.76
C ILE A 70 -11.31 -4.66 12.04
N TYR A 71 -11.57 -3.59 11.29
CA TYR A 71 -12.84 -2.88 11.43
C TYR A 71 -14.02 -3.79 11.11
N ALA A 72 -15.02 -3.76 11.96
CA ALA A 72 -16.31 -4.39 11.71
C ALA A 72 -16.97 -3.76 10.48
N SER A 73 -17.98 -4.43 9.92
CA SER A 73 -18.77 -3.86 8.81
C SER A 73 -19.39 -2.52 9.22
N THR A 74 -19.69 -1.67 8.24
CA THR A 74 -20.35 -0.38 8.51
C THR A 74 -21.65 -0.57 9.29
N GLY A 75 -22.44 -1.60 8.93
CA GLY A 75 -23.68 -1.91 9.65
C GLY A 75 -23.45 -2.28 11.11
N ASP A 76 -22.44 -3.09 11.38
CA ASP A 76 -22.08 -3.46 12.75
C ASP A 76 -21.57 -2.25 13.56
N GLN A 77 -20.78 -1.38 12.94
CA GLN A 77 -20.33 -0.16 13.59
C GLN A 77 -21.47 0.82 13.91
N LEU A 78 -22.42 0.95 12.99
CA LEU A 78 -23.63 1.76 13.26
C LEU A 78 -24.44 1.18 14.42
N ASP A 79 -24.55 -0.13 14.51
CA ASP A 79 -25.22 -0.80 15.63
C ASP A 79 -24.49 -0.56 16.95
N MET A 80 -23.15 -0.60 16.94
CA MET A 80 -22.34 -0.25 18.10
C MET A 80 -22.61 1.19 18.56
N GLN A 81 -22.67 2.14 17.64
CA GLN A 81 -22.96 3.54 17.95
C GLN A 81 -24.35 3.71 18.56
N TYR A 82 -25.35 3.03 18.00
CA TYR A 82 -26.70 3.06 18.52
C TYR A 82 -26.77 2.50 19.95
N LYS A 83 -26.18 1.33 20.18
CA LYS A 83 -26.15 0.71 21.51
C LYS A 83 -25.40 1.55 22.53
N ASP A 84 -24.29 2.19 22.11
CA ASP A 84 -23.55 3.10 22.99
C ASP A 84 -24.37 4.30 23.39
N ALA A 85 -25.13 4.86 22.47
CA ALA A 85 -26.03 6.00 22.76
C ALA A 85 -27.14 5.63 23.73
N VAL A 86 -27.71 4.41 23.57
CA VAL A 86 -28.81 3.94 24.44
C VAL A 86 -28.31 3.54 25.84
N ASN A 87 -27.14 2.87 25.89
CA ASN A 87 -26.61 2.27 27.12
C ASN A 87 -25.55 3.14 27.82
N GLY A 88 -25.11 4.23 27.20
CA GLY A 88 -24.04 5.08 27.75
C GLY A 88 -22.67 4.39 27.77
N THR A 89 -22.41 3.52 26.80
CA THR A 89 -21.16 2.75 26.69
C THR A 89 -20.21 3.32 25.64
N THR A 90 -19.01 2.76 25.52
CA THR A 90 -17.96 3.19 24.58
C THR A 90 -17.49 2.07 23.64
N THR A 91 -18.35 1.09 23.36
CA THR A 91 -18.02 -0.11 22.58
C THR A 91 -17.44 0.24 21.23
N TRP A 92 -18.05 1.15 20.49
CA TRP A 92 -17.56 1.58 19.16
C TRP A 92 -16.19 2.27 19.24
N LYS A 93 -16.05 3.22 20.17
CA LYS A 93 -14.80 3.93 20.39
C LYS A 93 -13.68 2.96 20.75
N ASP A 94 -13.95 1.99 21.61
CA ASP A 94 -12.99 0.99 22.06
C ASP A 94 -12.60 0.07 20.89
N HIS A 95 -13.57 -0.34 20.05
CA HIS A 95 -13.33 -1.14 18.86
C HIS A 95 -12.38 -0.43 17.88
N VAL A 96 -12.67 0.82 17.54
CA VAL A 96 -11.85 1.62 16.63
C VAL A 96 -10.44 1.82 17.21
N ALA A 97 -10.35 2.11 18.50
CA ALA A 97 -9.06 2.29 19.17
C ALA A 97 -8.22 1.00 19.14
N ALA A 98 -8.83 -0.17 19.32
CA ALA A 98 -8.14 -1.46 19.27
C ALA A 98 -7.57 -1.74 17.88
N VAL A 99 -8.32 -1.46 16.81
CA VAL A 99 -7.85 -1.64 15.42
C VAL A 99 -6.68 -0.70 15.13
N LYS A 100 -6.78 0.56 15.52
CA LYS A 100 -5.72 1.55 15.31
C LYS A 100 -4.45 1.22 16.10
N ALA A 101 -4.60 0.64 17.30
CA ALA A 101 -3.47 0.21 18.11
C ALA A 101 -2.78 -1.02 17.53
N LYS A 102 -3.53 -1.94 16.92
CA LYS A 102 -2.98 -3.14 16.28
C LYS A 102 -2.19 -2.81 15.01
N TYR A 103 -2.68 -1.87 14.22
CA TYR A 103 -2.06 -1.45 12.95
C TYR A 103 -1.86 0.08 12.97
N PRO A 104 -0.85 0.58 13.70
CA PRO A 104 -0.65 2.01 13.85
C PRO A 104 -0.22 2.66 12.53
N LYS A 105 -0.61 3.92 12.36
CA LYS A 105 -0.13 4.75 11.25
C LYS A 105 1.37 4.97 11.40
N PRO A 106 2.15 4.69 10.33
CA PRO A 106 3.60 4.93 10.36
C PRO A 106 3.95 6.41 10.50
#